data_6ea178ecd3636cc18178ffc07a997788
#
_entry.id   6ea178ecd3636cc18178ffc07a997788
#
_cell.length_a   1.000
_cell.length_b   1.000
_cell.length_c   1.000
_cell.angle_alpha   90.00
_cell.angle_beta   90.00
_cell.angle_gamma   90.00
#
_symmetry.space_group_name_H-M   'P 1'
#
loop_
_entity.id
_entity.type
_entity.pdbx_description
1 polymer ?
#
loop_
_entity_poly.entity_id
_entity_poly.type
_entity_poly.pdbx_seq_one_letter_code
_entity_poly.pdbx_strand_id
1 'polypeptide(L)'
;MARRYRDQHRLKTLLAQECARLMVEEGIKDFRAAKRKAALRLAVDDRAALPDNAEIERAVIEHQRLFHAERQAVRLRVLRETALEAMRFLASFRPKLVGPVLHGAA
;
A
#
# COMPACT_ATOMS: atom_id res chain seq x y z
N MET A 1 29.03 -12.81 17.18
CA MET A 1 28.10 -12.00 17.98
C MET A 1 27.40 -10.91 17.17
N ALA A 2 28.16 -10.09 16.44
CA ALA A 2 27.57 -9.02 15.65
C ALA A 2 26.57 -9.55 14.59
N ARG A 3 26.87 -10.73 14.01
CA ARG A 3 26.02 -11.35 13.01
C ARG A 3 24.68 -11.79 13.61
N ARG A 4 24.73 -12.41 14.79
CA ARG A 4 23.51 -12.86 15.49
C ARG A 4 22.65 -11.67 15.89
N TYR A 5 23.27 -10.59 16.35
CA TYR A 5 22.56 -9.37 16.70
C TYR A 5 21.86 -8.77 15.49
N ARG A 6 22.55 -8.69 14.36
CA ARG A 6 21.96 -8.17 13.12
C ARG A 6 20.81 -9.02 12.62
N ASP A 7 20.94 -10.34 12.73
CA ASP A 7 19.89 -11.26 12.31
C ASP A 7 18.65 -11.12 13.19
N GLN A 8 18.85 -10.98 14.51
CA GLN A 8 17.75 -10.76 15.44
C GLN A 8 17.06 -9.42 15.19
N HIS A 9 17.85 -8.39 14.93
CA HIS A 9 17.29 -7.07 14.64
C HIS A 9 16.51 -7.09 13.34
N ARG A 10 17.02 -7.75 12.31
CA ARG A 10 16.34 -7.89 11.03
C ARG A 10 15.04 -8.65 11.20
N LEU A 11 15.06 -9.72 11.96
CA LEU A 11 13.85 -10.51 12.21
C LEU A 11 12.80 -9.70 12.96
N LYS A 12 13.25 -8.93 13.95
CA LYS A 12 12.37 -8.06 14.72
C LYS A 12 11.69 -7.01 13.82
N THR A 13 12.47 -6.43 12.90
CA THR A 13 11.94 -5.48 11.92
C THR A 13 10.93 -6.14 10.99
N LEU A 14 11.23 -7.34 10.51
CA LEU A 14 10.30 -8.08 9.66
C LEU A 14 9.01 -8.42 10.39
N LEU A 15 9.11 -8.80 11.66
CA LEU A 15 7.93 -9.08 12.48
C LEU A 15 7.08 -7.84 12.67
N ALA A 16 7.72 -6.69 12.93
CA ALA A 16 6.99 -5.43 13.07
C ALA A 16 6.27 -5.06 11.77
N GLN A 17 6.92 -5.25 10.65
CA GLN A 17 6.31 -4.98 9.34
C GLN A 17 5.14 -5.91 9.05
N GLU A 18 5.27 -7.18 9.39
CA GLU A 18 4.18 -8.14 9.19
C GLU A 18 3.01 -7.84 10.12
N CYS A 19 3.29 -7.47 11.38
CA CYS A 19 2.24 -7.03 12.31
C CYS A 19 1.50 -5.83 11.73
N ALA A 20 2.25 -4.85 11.23
CA ALA A 20 1.65 -3.65 10.64
C ALA A 20 0.75 -3.99 9.46
N ARG A 21 1.22 -4.88 8.59
CA ARG A 21 0.44 -5.31 7.44
C ARG A 21 -0.87 -5.97 7.87
N LEU A 22 -0.79 -6.87 8.87
CA LEU A 22 -1.97 -7.55 9.37
C LEU A 22 -2.96 -6.56 10.00
N MET A 23 -2.46 -5.57 10.73
CA MET A 23 -3.32 -4.58 11.38
C MET A 23 -3.99 -3.66 10.37
N VAL A 24 -3.27 -3.25 9.34
CA VAL A 24 -3.80 -2.33 8.33
C VAL A 24 -4.67 -3.05 7.31
N GLU A 25 -4.19 -4.16 6.76
CA GLU A 25 -4.88 -4.82 5.65
C GLU A 25 -5.94 -5.81 6.10
N GLU A 26 -5.73 -6.50 7.22
CA GLU A 26 -6.70 -7.48 7.74
C GLU A 26 -7.53 -6.94 8.90
N GLY A 27 -7.26 -5.72 9.34
CA GLY A 27 -8.06 -5.08 10.36
C GLY A 27 -7.87 -5.61 11.77
N ILE A 28 -6.75 -6.26 12.05
CA ILE A 28 -6.46 -6.76 13.39
C ILE A 28 -6.11 -5.56 14.27
N LYS A 29 -6.85 -5.37 15.35
CA LYS A 29 -6.68 -4.21 16.24
C LYS A 29 -5.84 -4.50 17.47
N ASP A 30 -5.70 -5.77 17.83
CA ASP A 30 -4.96 -6.18 19.02
C ASP A 30 -3.51 -6.49 18.66
N PHE A 31 -2.58 -5.80 19.33
CA PHE A 31 -1.15 -6.01 19.10
C PHE A 31 -0.72 -7.46 19.37
N ARG A 32 -1.25 -8.04 20.43
CA ARG A 32 -0.91 -9.42 20.81
C ARG A 32 -1.35 -10.41 19.74
N ALA A 33 -2.55 -10.24 19.22
CA ALA A 33 -3.06 -11.08 18.14
C ALA A 33 -2.24 -10.91 16.87
N ALA A 34 -1.85 -9.67 16.54
CA ALA A 34 -1.03 -9.38 15.39
C ALA A 34 0.35 -10.04 15.52
N LYS A 35 0.97 -9.92 16.70
CA LYS A 35 2.27 -10.55 16.96
C LYS A 35 2.21 -12.06 16.80
N ARG A 36 1.17 -12.68 17.35
CA ARG A 36 0.99 -14.14 17.30
C ARG A 36 0.84 -14.59 15.86
N LYS A 37 0.00 -13.92 15.10
CA LYS A 37 -0.24 -14.28 13.72
C LYS A 37 0.98 -14.04 12.85
N ALA A 38 1.69 -12.94 13.09
CA ALA A 38 2.93 -12.63 12.37
C ALA A 38 4.00 -13.68 12.63
N ALA A 39 4.17 -14.09 13.90
CA ALA A 39 5.13 -15.11 14.27
C ALA A 39 4.83 -16.44 13.58
N LEU A 40 3.56 -16.82 13.53
CA LEU A 40 3.14 -18.05 12.84
C LEU A 40 3.42 -17.96 11.35
N ARG A 41 3.13 -16.82 10.76
CA ARG A 41 3.28 -16.62 9.31
C ARG A 41 4.73 -16.66 8.88
N LEU A 42 5.62 -16.10 9.68
CA LEU A 42 7.06 -16.10 9.40
C LEU A 42 7.77 -17.33 9.96
N ALA A 43 7.02 -18.25 10.57
CA ALA A 43 7.53 -19.49 11.19
C ALA A 43 8.66 -19.18 12.18
N VAL A 44 8.44 -18.20 13.05
CA VAL A 44 9.41 -17.75 14.02
C VAL A 44 9.22 -18.50 15.33
N ASP A 45 10.33 -18.87 15.96
CA ASP A 45 10.35 -19.56 17.24
C ASP A 45 9.79 -18.64 18.33
N ASP A 46 9.08 -19.23 19.29
CA ASP A 46 8.52 -18.51 20.45
C ASP A 46 9.60 -17.77 21.26
N ARG A 47 10.85 -18.20 21.13
CA ARG A 47 11.97 -17.59 21.82
C ARG A 47 12.51 -16.35 21.12
N ALA A 48 12.07 -16.10 19.92
CA ALA A 48 12.52 -14.93 19.17
C ALA A 48 12.05 -13.66 19.86
N ALA A 49 12.88 -12.61 19.81
CA ALA A 49 12.51 -11.32 20.35
C ALA A 49 11.41 -10.71 19.49
N LEU A 50 10.26 -10.47 20.09
CA LEU A 50 9.15 -9.85 19.40
C LEU A 50 9.30 -8.33 19.45
N PRO A 51 8.80 -7.61 18.43
CA PRO A 51 8.81 -6.15 18.46
C PRO A 51 7.87 -5.66 19.56
N ASP A 52 8.18 -4.51 20.14
CA ASP A 52 7.29 -3.90 21.11
C ASP A 52 6.18 -3.12 20.38
N ASN A 53 5.19 -2.68 21.15
CA ASN A 53 4.04 -1.99 20.56
C ASN A 53 4.43 -0.69 19.87
N ALA A 54 5.42 0.02 20.38
CA ALA A 54 5.88 1.26 19.77
C ALA A 54 6.52 1.02 18.41
N GLU A 55 7.28 -0.06 18.28
CA GLU A 55 7.88 -0.45 17.01
C GLU A 55 6.79 -0.81 15.98
N ILE A 56 5.76 -1.53 16.45
CA ILE A 56 4.65 -1.89 15.58
C ILE A 56 3.86 -0.65 15.16
N GLU A 57 3.63 0.28 16.08
CA GLU A 57 2.93 1.53 15.76
C GLU A 57 3.65 2.32 14.67
N ARG A 58 4.98 2.43 14.79
CA ARG A 58 5.77 3.11 13.77
C ARG A 58 5.66 2.40 12.43
N ALA A 59 5.70 1.07 12.45
CA ALA A 59 5.54 0.28 11.25
C ALA A 59 4.15 0.43 10.65
N VAL A 60 3.11 0.55 11.49
CA VAL A 60 1.73 0.77 11.04
C VAL A 60 1.64 2.12 10.31
N ILE A 61 2.18 3.17 10.91
CA ILE A 61 2.16 4.50 10.29
C ILE A 61 2.86 4.48 8.94
N GLU A 62 4.03 3.85 8.88
CA GLU A 62 4.78 3.74 7.63
C GLU A 62 4.02 2.92 6.59
N HIS A 63 3.42 1.81 7.01
CA HIS A 63 2.66 0.97 6.12
C HIS A 63 1.43 1.69 5.56
N GLN A 64 0.72 2.43 6.42
CA GLN A 64 -0.43 3.23 5.99
C GLN A 64 -0.05 4.26 4.96
N ARG A 65 1.10 4.92 5.17
CA ARG A 65 1.59 5.93 4.25
C ARG A 65 1.90 5.32 2.87
N LEU A 66 2.61 4.20 2.86
CA LEU A 66 2.97 3.50 1.62
C LEU A 66 1.74 2.94 0.92
N PHE A 67 0.83 2.36 1.69
CA PHE A 67 -0.40 1.78 1.17
C PHE A 67 -1.29 2.87 0.54
N HIS A 68 -1.37 4.02 1.21
CA HIS A 68 -2.12 5.17 0.69
C HIS A 68 -1.51 5.69 -0.61
N ALA A 69 -0.19 5.84 -0.64
CA ALA A 69 0.52 6.30 -1.83
C ALA A 69 0.31 5.35 -3.01
N GLU A 70 0.35 4.05 -2.74
CA GLU A 70 0.15 3.03 -3.75
C GLU A 70 -1.28 3.07 -4.31
N ARG A 71 -2.26 3.22 -3.44
CA ARG A 71 -3.66 3.34 -3.85
C ARG A 71 -3.89 4.60 -4.67
N GLN A 72 -3.25 5.70 -4.29
CA GLN A 72 -3.34 6.94 -5.06
C GLN A 72 -2.72 6.76 -6.45
N ALA A 73 -1.58 6.09 -6.54
CA ALA A 73 -0.93 5.83 -7.81
C ALA A 73 -1.82 4.99 -8.75
N VAL A 74 -2.47 3.96 -8.19
CA VAL A 74 -3.40 3.13 -8.95
C VAL A 74 -4.60 3.95 -9.42
N ARG A 75 -5.16 4.77 -8.53
CA ARG A 75 -6.30 5.62 -8.86
C ARG A 75 -5.97 6.60 -9.98
N LEU A 76 -4.80 7.24 -9.90
CA LEU A 76 -4.36 8.17 -10.93
C LEU A 76 -4.16 7.48 -12.26
N ARG A 77 -3.63 6.26 -12.24
CA ARG A 77 -3.44 5.47 -13.45
C ARG A 77 -4.78 5.14 -14.11
N VAL A 78 -5.74 4.70 -13.31
CA VAL A 78 -7.10 4.38 -13.80
C VAL A 78 -7.75 5.62 -14.40
N LEU A 79 -7.66 6.76 -13.71
CA LEU A 79 -8.22 8.01 -14.20
C LEU A 79 -7.57 8.43 -15.53
N ARG A 80 -6.25 8.25 -15.64
CA ARG A 80 -5.53 8.59 -16.87
C ARG A 80 -5.97 7.70 -18.03
N GLU A 81 -6.10 6.39 -17.79
CA GLU A 81 -6.54 5.45 -18.80
C GLU A 81 -7.97 5.75 -19.23
N THR A 82 -8.84 6.06 -18.28
CA THR A 82 -10.23 6.42 -18.58
C THR A 82 -10.29 7.70 -19.41
N ALA A 83 -9.47 8.69 -19.05
CA ALA A 83 -9.41 9.95 -19.80
C ALA A 83 -8.94 9.72 -21.24
N LEU A 84 -7.92 8.86 -21.43
CA LEU A 84 -7.42 8.54 -22.75
C LEU A 84 -8.47 7.82 -23.59
N GLU A 85 -9.24 6.91 -23.00
CA GLU A 85 -10.34 6.25 -23.69
C GLU A 85 -11.41 7.25 -24.10
N ALA A 86 -11.77 8.16 -23.20
CA ALA A 86 -12.73 9.20 -23.48
C ALA A 86 -12.27 10.10 -24.62
N MET A 87 -10.99 10.47 -24.62
CA MET A 87 -10.44 11.29 -25.69
C MET A 87 -10.46 10.57 -27.04
N ARG A 88 -10.16 9.28 -27.06
CA ARG A 88 -10.22 8.48 -28.28
C ARG A 88 -11.64 8.38 -28.80
N PHE A 89 -12.59 8.18 -27.89
CA PHE A 89 -14.00 8.12 -28.25
C PHE A 89 -14.46 9.43 -28.86
N LEU A 90 -14.12 10.57 -28.24
CA LEU A 90 -14.48 11.88 -28.74
C LEU A 90 -13.80 12.17 -30.07
N ALA A 91 -12.56 11.72 -30.23
CA ALA A 91 -11.84 11.90 -31.49
C ALA A 91 -12.53 11.18 -32.65
N SER A 92 -13.18 10.03 -32.38
CA SER A 92 -13.89 9.30 -33.41
C SER A 92 -15.11 10.08 -33.95
N PHE A 93 -15.62 11.02 -33.16
CA PHE A 93 -16.76 11.87 -33.56
C PHE A 93 -16.32 13.27 -33.98
N ARG A 94 -15.02 13.49 -34.09
CA ARG A 94 -14.43 14.82 -34.36
C ARG A 94 -15.04 15.53 -35.57
N PRO A 95 -15.23 14.87 -36.71
CA PRO A 95 -15.81 15.55 -37.87
C PRO A 95 -17.21 16.14 -37.63
N LYS A 96 -17.95 15.53 -36.69
CA LYS A 96 -19.31 16.00 -36.37
C LYS A 96 -19.29 17.06 -35.26
N LEU A 97 -18.37 16.93 -34.30
CA LEU A 97 -18.33 17.81 -33.15
C LEU A 97 -17.55 19.09 -33.39
N VAL A 98 -16.46 18.98 -34.14
CA VAL A 98 -15.55 20.10 -34.37
C VAL A 98 -16.18 21.18 -35.23
N GLY A 99 -16.95 20.80 -36.24
CA GLY A 99 -17.62 21.75 -37.14
C GLY A 99 -18.47 22.76 -36.37
N PRO A 100 -19.47 22.31 -35.61
CA PRO A 100 -20.33 23.24 -34.85
C PRO A 100 -19.56 24.07 -33.84
N VAL A 101 -18.58 23.47 -33.16
CA VAL A 101 -17.77 24.16 -32.13
C VAL A 101 -16.92 25.24 -32.76
N LEU A 102 -16.32 24.98 -33.92
CA LEU A 102 -15.53 25.98 -34.63
C LEU A 102 -16.37 27.16 -35.07
N HIS A 103 -17.56 26.89 -35.54
CA HIS A 103 -18.49 27.97 -35.92
C HIS A 103 -18.94 28.75 -34.71
N GLY A 104 -19.20 28.06 -33.60
CA GLY A 104 -19.57 28.72 -32.37
C GLY A 104 -18.44 29.56 -31.79
N ALA A 105 -17.19 29.13 -31.98
CA ALA A 105 -16.04 29.86 -31.52
C ALA A 105 -15.69 31.05 -32.41
N ALA A 106 -16.05 30.95 -33.64
CA ALA A 106 -15.82 32.04 -34.57
C ALA A 106 -16.85 33.12 -34.41
#